data_7b127248a53f5c7a35dfc9a2cec60268
#
_entry.id   7b127248a53f5c7a35dfc9a2cec60268
#
_cell.length_a   1.000
_cell.length_b   1.000
_cell.length_c   1.000
_cell.angle_alpha   90.00
_cell.angle_beta   90.00
_cell.angle_gamma   90.00
#
_symmetry.space_group_name_H-M   'P 1'
#
loop_
_entity.id
_entity.type
_entity.pdbx_description
1 polymer ?
#
loop_
_entity_poly.entity_id
_entity_poly.type
_entity_poly.pdbx_seq_one_letter_code
_entity_poly.pdbx_strand_id
1 'polypeptide(L)' 'VLAVVTQFNGGADHVSLKARGKAISRAVDTAEIVRNGFIPNADVEDISIATEQIDTYNGEKTNVSTIEIKIVKKSE' A
#
# COMPACT_ATOMS: atom_id res chain seq x y z
N VAL A 1 2.87 -8.79 1.83
CA VAL A 1 3.00 -8.84 3.30
C VAL A 1 4.46 -9.01 3.71
N LEU A 2 5.13 -10.01 3.16
CA LEU A 2 6.51 -10.28 3.54
C LEU A 2 7.46 -9.12 3.22
N ALA A 3 7.29 -8.49 2.07
CA ALA A 3 8.15 -7.38 1.68
C ALA A 3 8.01 -6.19 2.62
N VAL A 4 6.78 -5.89 3.05
CA VAL A 4 6.52 -4.79 3.99
C VAL A 4 7.17 -5.09 5.34
N VAL A 5 6.97 -6.30 5.85
CA VAL A 5 7.55 -6.72 7.13
C VAL A 5 9.08 -6.67 7.08
N THR A 6 9.66 -7.14 5.98
CA THR A 6 11.10 -7.12 5.78
C THR A 6 11.66 -5.70 5.79
N GLN A 7 10.97 -4.75 5.17
CA GLN A 7 11.40 -3.36 5.17
C GLN A 7 11.37 -2.76 6.57
N PHE A 8 10.32 -3.03 7.35
CA PHE A 8 10.27 -2.54 8.73
C PHE A 8 11.37 -3.17 9.59
N ASN A 9 11.61 -4.47 9.41
CA ASN A 9 12.65 -5.16 10.17
C ASN A 9 14.05 -4.69 9.77
N GLY A 10 14.20 -4.17 8.55
CA GLY A 10 15.46 -3.60 8.09
C GLY A 10 15.71 -2.18 8.56
N GLY A 11 14.88 -1.65 9.44
CA GLY A 11 15.07 -0.33 10.03
C GLY A 11 14.24 0.78 9.43
N ALA A 12 13.38 0.50 8.45
CA ALA A 12 12.51 1.51 7.88
C ALA A 12 11.46 1.98 8.89
N ASP A 13 11.24 3.29 8.97
CA ASP A 13 10.23 3.87 9.85
C ASP A 13 8.85 3.93 9.19
N HIS A 14 8.83 3.91 7.88
CA HIS A 14 7.60 4.01 7.11
C HIS A 14 7.75 3.25 5.80
N VAL A 15 6.62 2.80 5.30
CA VAL A 15 6.53 2.09 4.02
C VAL A 15 5.27 2.57 3.32
N SER A 16 5.36 2.81 2.03
CA SER A 16 4.20 3.14 1.22
C SER A 16 3.81 1.93 0.37
N LEU A 17 2.54 1.57 0.44
CA LEU A 17 1.96 0.54 -0.40
C LEU A 17 1.21 1.22 -1.54
N LYS A 18 1.56 0.89 -2.75
CA LYS A 18 0.89 1.45 -3.93
C LYS A 18 0.25 0.33 -4.71
N ALA A 19 -0.99 0.54 -5.11
CA ALA A 19 -1.72 -0.45 -5.89
C ALA A 19 -2.71 0.24 -6.81
N ARG A 20 -3.12 -0.45 -7.83
CA ARG A 20 -4.11 0.07 -8.77
C ARG A 20 -5.00 -1.06 -9.26
N GLY A 21 -6.21 -0.69 -9.69
CA GLY A 21 -7.17 -1.63 -10.22
C GLY A 21 -7.54 -2.69 -9.19
N LYS A 22 -7.49 -3.93 -9.59
CA LYS A 22 -7.89 -5.05 -8.73
C LYS A 22 -6.94 -5.31 -7.59
N ALA A 23 -5.74 -4.75 -7.61
CA ALA A 23 -4.77 -4.93 -6.53
C ALA A 23 -5.05 -4.05 -5.32
N ILE A 24 -6.00 -3.12 -5.40
CA ILE A 24 -6.31 -2.21 -4.30
C ILE A 24 -6.77 -2.97 -3.05
N SER A 25 -7.66 -3.94 -3.21
CA SER A 25 -8.13 -4.72 -2.07
C SER A 25 -7.01 -5.51 -1.43
N ARG A 26 -6.08 -6.02 -2.24
CA ARG A 26 -4.90 -6.74 -1.73
C ARG A 26 -3.99 -5.81 -0.94
N ALA A 27 -3.84 -4.56 -1.37
CA ALA A 27 -3.04 -3.59 -0.64
C ALA A 27 -3.65 -3.30 0.72
N VAL A 28 -4.96 -3.15 0.79
CA VAL A 28 -5.67 -2.94 2.05
C VAL A 28 -5.52 -4.15 2.96
N ASP A 29 -5.69 -5.35 2.42
CA ASP A 29 -5.52 -6.59 3.18
C ASP A 29 -4.10 -6.71 3.72
N THR A 30 -3.09 -6.38 2.91
CA THR A 30 -1.69 -6.40 3.33
C THR A 30 -1.46 -5.44 4.48
N ALA A 31 -1.97 -4.21 4.39
CA ALA A 31 -1.83 -3.21 5.44
C ALA A 31 -2.46 -3.70 6.74
N GLU A 32 -3.65 -4.31 6.68
CA GLU A 32 -4.34 -4.82 7.85
C GLU A 32 -3.58 -5.97 8.50
N ILE A 33 -3.05 -6.89 7.69
CA ILE A 33 -2.28 -8.02 8.20
C ILE A 33 -1.00 -7.54 8.88
N VAL A 34 -0.29 -6.62 8.26
CA VAL A 34 0.94 -6.08 8.85
C VAL A 34 0.64 -5.39 10.17
N ARG A 35 -0.37 -4.54 10.19
CA ARG A 35 -0.72 -3.76 11.38
C ARG A 35 -1.19 -4.64 12.53
N ASN A 36 -1.99 -5.66 12.23
CA ASN A 36 -2.62 -6.47 13.28
C ASN A 36 -1.81 -7.70 13.66
N GLY A 37 -0.99 -8.24 12.76
CA GLY A 37 -0.36 -9.52 12.97
C GLY A 37 1.15 -9.51 13.09
N PHE A 38 1.84 -8.71 12.30
CA PHE A 38 3.30 -8.78 12.23
C PHE A 38 4.00 -7.63 12.92
N ILE A 39 3.45 -6.44 12.83
CA ILE A 39 4.06 -5.25 13.43
C ILE A 39 2.98 -4.51 14.21
N PRO A 40 2.76 -4.89 15.47
CA PRO A 40 1.64 -4.34 16.26
C PRO A 40 1.71 -2.83 16.47
N ASN A 41 2.89 -2.24 16.40
CA ASN A 41 3.05 -0.79 16.54
C ASN A 41 3.04 -0.06 15.20
N ALA A 42 2.72 -0.75 14.12
CA ALA A 42 2.53 -0.08 12.84
C ALA A 42 1.12 0.51 12.77
N ASP A 43 1.00 1.64 12.12
CA ASP A 43 -0.27 2.31 11.94
C ASP A 43 -0.35 2.92 10.55
N VAL A 44 -1.56 3.09 10.06
CA VAL A 44 -1.78 3.75 8.79
C VAL A 44 -1.76 5.26 9.04
N GLU A 45 -0.76 5.93 8.49
CA GLU A 45 -0.62 7.37 8.65
C GLU A 45 -1.52 8.12 7.69
N ASP A 46 -1.58 7.66 6.44
CA ASP A 46 -2.31 8.35 5.41
C ASP A 46 -2.74 7.38 4.32
N ILE A 47 -3.86 7.67 3.70
CA ILE A 47 -4.36 6.94 2.56
C ILE A 47 -4.74 7.95 1.50
N SER A 48 -4.14 7.83 0.33
CA SER A 48 -4.43 8.69 -0.80
C SER A 48 -5.03 7.87 -1.92
N ILE A 49 -6.05 8.40 -2.56
CA ILE A 49 -6.65 7.76 -3.72
C ILE A 49 -6.58 8.72 -4.91
N ALA A 50 -6.45 8.14 -6.09
CA ALA A 50 -6.38 8.91 -7.32
C ALA A 50 -6.85 8.07 -8.49
N THR A 51 -7.02 8.73 -9.62
CA THR A 51 -7.34 8.06 -10.88
C THR A 51 -6.23 8.34 -11.86
N GLU A 52 -5.67 7.29 -12.44
CA GLU A 52 -4.68 7.40 -13.50
C GLU A 52 -5.30 7.01 -14.84
N GLN A 53 -4.88 7.69 -15.88
CA GLN A 53 -5.26 7.31 -17.22
C GLN A 53 -4.11 6.53 -17.84
N ILE A 54 -4.39 5.31 -18.29
CA ILE A 54 -3.38 4.45 -18.91
C ILE A 54 -3.78 4.15 -20.34
N ASP A 55 -2.79 3.94 -21.19
CA ASP A 55 -3.01 3.51 -22.57
C ASP A 55 -3.14 1.99 -22.58
N THR A 56 -4.20 1.53 -23.21
CA THR A 56 -4.39 0.10 -23.33
C THR A 56 -3.63 -0.43 -24.54
N TYR A 57 -3.55 -1.74 -24.60
CA TYR A 57 -2.84 -2.47 -25.62
C TYR A 57 -3.28 -2.12 -27.06
N ASN A 58 -4.54 -1.79 -27.27
CA ASN A 58 -5.07 -1.46 -28.58
C ASN A 58 -5.21 0.06 -28.83
N GLY A 59 -4.50 0.86 -28.06
CA GLY A 59 -4.44 2.30 -28.27
C GLY A 59 -5.54 3.11 -27.62
N GLU A 60 -6.43 2.47 -26.88
CA GLU A 60 -7.47 3.16 -26.15
C GLU A 60 -6.95 3.62 -24.81
N LYS A 61 -7.58 4.66 -24.26
CA LYS A 61 -7.26 5.15 -22.92
C LYS A 61 -8.32 4.67 -21.95
N THR A 62 -7.87 4.22 -20.80
CA THR A 62 -8.77 3.79 -19.74
C THR A 62 -8.35 4.40 -18.41
N ASN A 63 -9.33 4.63 -17.55
CA ASN A 63 -9.08 5.17 -16.23
C ASN A 63 -8.94 4.02 -15.24
N VAL A 64 -7.92 4.11 -14.40
CA VAL A 64 -7.65 3.10 -13.36
C VAL A 64 -7.56 3.81 -12.03
N SER A 65 -8.30 3.31 -11.05
CA SER A 65 -8.20 3.82 -9.69
C SER A 65 -6.90 3.35 -9.05
N THR A 66 -6.28 4.23 -8.30
CA THR A 66 -5.04 3.94 -7.58
C THR A 66 -5.20 4.26 -6.11
N ILE A 67 -4.41 3.60 -5.28
CA ILE A 67 -4.37 3.86 -3.85
C ILE A 67 -2.93 3.84 -3.39
N GLU A 68 -2.62 4.73 -2.46
CA GLU A 68 -1.35 4.72 -1.75
C GLU A 68 -1.65 4.71 -0.27
N ILE A 69 -1.14 3.68 0.43
CA ILE A 69 -1.32 3.52 1.86
C ILE A 69 0.04 3.72 2.51
N LYS A 70 0.14 4.73 3.37
CA LYS A 70 1.37 5.04 4.06
C LYS A 70 1.31 4.45 5.46
N ILE A 71 2.17 3.50 5.74
CA ILE A 71 2.25 2.81 7.01
C ILE A 71 3.49 3.28 7.75
N VAL A 72 3.33 3.68 9.00
CA VAL A 72 4.43 4.12 9.85
C VAL A 72 4.54 3.21 11.06
N LYS A 73 5.76 3.05 11.54
CA LYS A 73 6.04 2.31 12.75
C LYS A 73 6.12 3.32 13.89
N LYS A 74 5.20 3.21 14.83
CA LYS A 74 5.18 4.11 15.99
C LYS A 74 6.18 3.63 17.01
N SER A 75 6.97 4.55 17.52
CA SER A 75 7.81 4.26 18.67
C SER A 75 6.99 4.43 19.94
N GLU A 76 7.24 3.58 20.87
CA GLU A 76 6.58 3.65 22.18
C GLU A 76 7.29 4.56 23.14
#